data_c0f5c5cbda5ac688647a318280f9451a
#
_entry.id   c0f5c5cbda5ac688647a318280f9451a
#
_cell.length_a   1.000
_cell.length_b   1.000
_cell.length_c   1.000
_cell.angle_alpha   90.00
_cell.angle_beta   90.00
_cell.angle_gamma   90.00
#
_symmetry.space_group_name_H-M   'P 1'
#
loop_
_entity.id
_entity.type
_entity.pdbx_description
1 polymer ?
#
loop_
_entity_poly.entity_id
_entity_poly.type
_entity_poly.pdbx_seq_one_letter_code
_entity_poly.pdbx_strand_id
1 'polypeptide(L)'
;MLLTAASAFSMAGIAADYTNIVLINLDDVGYGDFSFNGAYGYTTPNIDKMAAEGIRFTHFLVGQPISGASRAGLLTGCYPNRIGFSGAPGPDSNYGVHPEEMTIAEVLKQKGYSTAIFGKWHLGSQKEFLPLQNGFDEYYGLPYSNDMWPFHPQQGEVFNFPDLPTYDGNEIIGYNTDQTRLTTDYTTRSVNFIKKNKNKPFFLYLAHNMPHVPLAVSDKFKGKSEQGLYGDVMMEIDWSVGEIFKALRELGLEDNTLVILTSDNGPWTNYGNHAGSAGGLR
;
A
#
# COMPACT_ATOMS: atom_id res chain seq x y z
N MET A 1 38.58 -56.12 -10.08
CA MET A 1 38.49 -54.77 -9.49
C MET A 1 37.61 -53.91 -10.42
N LEU A 2 36.29 -53.94 -10.19
CA LEU A 2 35.34 -53.18 -10.99
C LEU A 2 35.09 -51.87 -10.24
N LEU A 3 35.41 -50.73 -10.86
CA LEU A 3 35.02 -49.42 -10.41
C LEU A 3 33.59 -49.13 -10.93
N THR A 4 32.64 -49.05 -10.05
CA THR A 4 31.30 -48.49 -10.33
C THR A 4 31.36 -46.99 -10.21
N ALA A 5 31.25 -46.29 -11.34
CA ALA A 5 31.05 -44.84 -11.37
C ALA A 5 29.58 -44.54 -11.00
N ALA A 6 29.37 -43.95 -9.83
CA ALA A 6 28.09 -43.40 -9.43
C ALA A 6 27.90 -42.01 -10.09
N SER A 7 27.09 -41.96 -11.13
CA SER A 7 26.65 -40.70 -11.73
C SER A 7 25.62 -40.03 -10.79
N ALA A 8 26.04 -38.97 -10.13
CA ALA A 8 25.14 -38.08 -9.40
C ALA A 8 24.30 -37.30 -10.42
N PHE A 9 23.04 -37.70 -10.60
CA PHE A 9 22.05 -36.86 -11.27
C PHE A 9 21.73 -35.70 -10.35
N SER A 10 22.25 -34.52 -10.66
CA SER A 10 21.77 -33.27 -10.13
C SER A 10 20.35 -33.08 -10.68
N MET A 11 19.33 -33.31 -9.85
CA MET A 11 18.01 -32.82 -10.13
C MET A 11 18.06 -31.28 -10.00
N ALA A 12 18.33 -30.60 -11.12
CA ALA A 12 17.94 -29.20 -11.25
C ALA A 12 16.43 -29.20 -11.13
N GLY A 13 15.94 -28.87 -9.94
CA GLY A 13 14.54 -28.58 -9.74
C GLY A 13 14.19 -27.46 -10.71
N ILE A 14 13.19 -27.66 -11.56
CA ILE A 14 12.55 -26.60 -12.30
C ILE A 14 12.00 -25.69 -11.20
N ALA A 15 12.72 -24.60 -10.88
CA ALA A 15 12.15 -23.54 -10.07
C ALA A 15 10.91 -23.09 -10.84
N ALA A 16 9.75 -23.30 -10.27
CA ALA A 16 8.55 -22.71 -10.83
C ALA A 16 8.81 -21.21 -10.91
N ASP A 17 8.73 -20.62 -12.11
CA ASP A 17 8.92 -19.19 -12.32
C ASP A 17 7.75 -18.45 -11.64
N TYR A 18 7.86 -18.24 -10.33
CA TYR A 18 6.89 -17.46 -9.58
C TYR A 18 7.14 -15.99 -9.86
N THR A 19 6.11 -15.31 -10.37
CA THR A 19 6.12 -13.86 -10.58
C THR A 19 6.07 -13.13 -9.26
N ASN A 20 6.99 -12.21 -9.00
CA ASN A 20 6.91 -11.29 -7.87
C ASN A 20 5.69 -10.38 -8.02
N ILE A 21 5.12 -9.95 -6.91
CA ILE A 21 3.95 -9.09 -6.92
C ILE A 21 4.21 -7.86 -6.03
N VAL A 22 4.03 -6.68 -6.60
CA VAL A 22 4.02 -5.40 -5.89
C VAL A 22 2.64 -4.77 -6.08
N LEU A 23 1.88 -4.65 -5.00
CA LEU A 23 0.60 -3.97 -4.96
C LEU A 23 0.76 -2.63 -4.26
N ILE A 24 0.66 -1.54 -5.02
CA ILE A 24 0.72 -0.17 -4.52
C ILE A 24 -0.72 0.33 -4.39
N ASN A 25 -1.14 0.62 -3.17
CA ASN A 25 -2.48 1.13 -2.87
C ASN A 25 -2.39 2.53 -2.29
N LEU A 26 -3.04 3.47 -2.94
CA LEU A 26 -3.11 4.86 -2.51
C LEU A 26 -4.38 5.10 -1.70
N ASP A 27 -4.45 6.19 -0.97
CA ASP A 27 -5.55 6.52 -0.08
C ASP A 27 -6.26 7.79 -0.56
N ASP A 28 -7.53 7.70 -0.94
CA ASP A 28 -8.34 8.81 -1.46
C ASP A 28 -7.86 9.42 -2.79
N VAL A 29 -7.16 8.68 -3.64
CA VAL A 29 -6.77 9.16 -4.98
C VAL A 29 -7.93 9.01 -5.95
N GLY A 30 -8.27 10.09 -6.63
CA GLY A 30 -9.29 10.12 -7.66
C GLY A 30 -8.76 9.76 -9.05
N TYR A 31 -9.69 9.44 -9.94
CA TYR A 31 -9.38 9.11 -11.34
C TYR A 31 -8.62 10.24 -12.05
N GLY A 32 -8.94 11.52 -11.72
CA GLY A 32 -8.34 12.70 -12.32
C GLY A 32 -7.00 13.14 -11.72
N ASP A 33 -6.42 12.39 -10.78
CA ASP A 33 -5.26 12.83 -10.01
C ASP A 33 -3.90 12.40 -10.60
N PHE A 34 -3.90 11.76 -11.78
CA PHE A 34 -2.67 11.45 -12.50
C PHE A 34 -2.53 12.32 -13.75
N SER A 35 -1.31 12.70 -14.12
CA SER A 35 -1.09 13.57 -15.28
C SER A 35 -1.61 12.96 -16.59
N PHE A 36 -1.54 11.64 -16.79
CA PHE A 36 -2.14 10.97 -17.95
C PHE A 36 -3.69 11.03 -18.00
N ASN A 37 -4.33 11.37 -16.89
CA ASN A 37 -5.79 11.57 -16.78
C ASN A 37 -6.18 13.05 -16.64
N GLY A 38 -5.23 13.98 -16.80
CA GLY A 38 -5.49 15.41 -16.83
C GLY A 38 -5.29 16.14 -15.51
N ALA A 39 -4.55 15.59 -14.56
CA ALA A 39 -4.14 16.34 -13.37
C ALA A 39 -3.44 17.65 -13.74
N TYR A 40 -3.73 18.70 -12.98
CA TYR A 40 -3.24 20.04 -13.26
C TYR A 40 -2.32 20.54 -12.13
N GLY A 41 -1.28 21.28 -12.50
CA GLY A 41 -0.35 21.92 -11.55
C GLY A 41 0.74 21.01 -10.98
N TYR A 42 0.80 19.76 -11.37
CA TYR A 42 1.88 18.80 -11.07
C TYR A 42 1.94 17.68 -12.12
N THR A 43 2.99 16.88 -12.08
CA THR A 43 3.16 15.75 -13.00
C THR A 43 3.53 14.47 -12.24
N THR A 44 3.13 13.32 -12.82
CA THR A 44 3.37 11.98 -12.26
C THR A 44 4.12 11.09 -13.29
N PRO A 45 5.35 11.46 -13.68
CA PRO A 45 6.04 10.86 -14.85
C PRO A 45 6.35 9.36 -14.68
N ASN A 46 6.58 8.86 -13.46
CA ASN A 46 6.83 7.44 -13.22
C ASN A 46 5.54 6.63 -13.36
N ILE A 47 4.44 7.15 -12.82
CA ILE A 47 3.11 6.54 -12.93
C ILE A 47 2.61 6.64 -14.37
N ASP A 48 2.84 7.76 -15.06
CA ASP A 48 2.50 7.92 -16.48
C ASP A 48 3.25 6.91 -17.36
N LYS A 49 4.53 6.67 -17.06
CA LYS A 49 5.32 5.64 -17.75
C LYS A 49 4.74 4.25 -17.50
N MET A 50 4.45 3.92 -16.25
CA MET A 50 3.78 2.65 -15.89
C MET A 50 2.47 2.47 -16.66
N ALA A 51 1.66 3.53 -16.76
CA ALA A 51 0.39 3.51 -17.48
C ALA A 51 0.57 3.34 -19.00
N ALA A 52 1.64 3.88 -19.59
CA ALA A 52 1.95 3.77 -21.01
C ALA A 52 2.53 2.40 -21.39
N GLU A 53 3.28 1.77 -20.50
CA GLU A 53 3.93 0.47 -20.72
C GLU A 53 3.06 -0.71 -20.27
N GLY A 54 2.00 -0.47 -19.47
CA GLY A 54 1.14 -1.46 -18.88
C GLY A 54 -0.30 -1.43 -19.38
N ILE A 55 -1.21 -1.92 -18.53
CA ILE A 55 -2.64 -1.96 -18.79
C ILE A 55 -3.35 -0.96 -17.85
N ARG A 56 -4.15 -0.06 -18.42
CA ARG A 56 -5.03 0.84 -17.67
C ARG A 56 -6.46 0.32 -17.66
N PHE A 57 -7.01 0.14 -16.47
CA PHE A 57 -8.41 -0.23 -16.28
C PHE A 57 -9.27 1.04 -16.21
N THR A 58 -10.01 1.33 -17.28
CA THR A 58 -10.85 2.55 -17.36
C THR A 58 -12.18 2.43 -16.62
N HIS A 59 -12.58 1.22 -16.21
CA HIS A 59 -13.83 0.92 -15.52
C HIS A 59 -13.60 0.07 -14.26
N PHE A 60 -12.52 0.32 -13.54
CA PHE A 60 -12.28 -0.34 -12.27
C PHE A 60 -13.02 0.40 -11.15
N LEU A 61 -13.85 -0.33 -10.41
CA LEU A 61 -14.62 0.18 -9.29
C LEU A 61 -14.32 -0.66 -8.04
N VAL A 62 -14.19 -0.01 -6.91
CA VAL A 62 -13.99 -0.67 -5.61
C VAL A 62 -15.30 -1.18 -5.03
N GLY A 63 -15.23 -2.18 -4.15
CA GLY A 63 -16.42 -2.80 -3.55
C GLY A 63 -17.21 -1.89 -2.61
N GLN A 64 -16.55 -0.93 -1.99
CA GLN A 64 -17.16 0.13 -1.16
C GLN A 64 -16.30 1.40 -1.19
N PRO A 65 -16.89 2.59 -1.16
CA PRO A 65 -16.17 3.86 -1.23
C PRO A 65 -15.67 4.33 0.16
N ILE A 66 -15.07 3.43 0.93
CA ILE A 66 -14.51 3.72 2.25
C ILE A 66 -13.31 2.82 2.52
N SER A 67 -12.22 3.43 3.02
CA SER A 67 -10.89 2.81 3.12
C SER A 67 -10.86 1.42 3.74
N GLY A 68 -11.41 1.22 4.94
CA GLY A 68 -11.34 -0.08 5.63
C GLY A 68 -12.04 -1.17 4.83
N ALA A 69 -13.29 -0.93 4.44
CA ALA A 69 -14.08 -1.91 3.69
C ALA A 69 -13.48 -2.20 2.30
N SER A 70 -13.01 -1.17 1.59
CA SER A 70 -12.35 -1.39 0.29
C SER A 70 -11.08 -2.23 0.41
N ARG A 71 -10.23 -1.95 1.41
CA ARG A 71 -9.01 -2.72 1.69
C ARG A 71 -9.33 -4.17 2.08
N ALA A 72 -10.41 -4.39 2.85
CA ALA A 72 -10.88 -5.74 3.14
C ALA A 72 -11.26 -6.49 1.84
N GLY A 73 -12.02 -5.85 0.95
CA GLY A 73 -12.35 -6.43 -0.35
C GLY A 73 -11.13 -6.70 -1.23
N LEU A 74 -10.16 -5.76 -1.27
CA LEU A 74 -8.93 -5.90 -2.03
C LEU A 74 -8.09 -7.09 -1.57
N LEU A 75 -7.93 -7.25 -0.25
CA LEU A 75 -7.05 -8.29 0.30
C LEU A 75 -7.70 -9.66 0.41
N THR A 76 -9.04 -9.76 0.49
CA THR A 76 -9.75 -11.05 0.58
C THR A 76 -10.34 -11.52 -0.74
N GLY A 77 -10.48 -10.62 -1.74
CA GLY A 77 -11.18 -10.91 -2.98
C GLY A 77 -12.70 -11.05 -2.81
N CYS A 78 -13.24 -10.67 -1.67
CA CYS A 78 -14.65 -10.77 -1.32
C CYS A 78 -15.32 -9.40 -1.28
N TYR A 79 -16.60 -9.31 -1.65
CA TYR A 79 -17.35 -8.10 -1.35
C TYR A 79 -17.40 -7.86 0.16
N PRO A 80 -17.02 -6.68 0.66
CA PRO A 80 -16.87 -6.42 2.10
C PRO A 80 -18.10 -6.80 2.92
N ASN A 81 -19.29 -6.51 2.41
CA ASN A 81 -20.55 -6.85 3.09
C ASN A 81 -20.77 -8.36 3.27
N ARG A 82 -20.18 -9.21 2.41
CA ARG A 82 -20.28 -10.67 2.53
C ARG A 82 -19.45 -11.23 3.67
N ILE A 83 -18.34 -10.58 3.97
CA ILE A 83 -17.45 -10.93 5.09
C ILE A 83 -17.78 -10.14 6.36
N GLY A 84 -18.94 -9.48 6.41
CA GLY A 84 -19.37 -8.69 7.55
C GLY A 84 -18.52 -7.46 7.84
N PHE A 85 -17.70 -7.03 6.89
CA PHE A 85 -16.83 -5.87 7.05
C PHE A 85 -17.46 -4.64 6.41
N SER A 86 -17.67 -3.60 7.20
CA SER A 86 -18.19 -2.32 6.73
C SER A 86 -17.52 -1.16 7.46
N GLY A 87 -17.36 -0.03 6.77
CA GLY A 87 -16.81 1.17 7.38
C GLY A 87 -15.28 1.16 7.47
N ALA A 88 -14.78 1.95 8.41
CA ALA A 88 -13.38 2.23 8.67
C ALA A 88 -13.11 2.06 10.17
N PRO A 89 -12.61 0.90 10.62
CA PRO A 89 -12.36 0.65 12.04
C PRO A 89 -11.30 1.61 12.59
N GLY A 90 -11.67 2.35 13.64
CA GLY A 90 -10.79 3.26 14.36
C GLY A 90 -10.08 2.60 15.54
N PRO A 91 -9.42 3.41 16.40
CA PRO A 91 -8.66 2.91 17.54
C PRO A 91 -9.49 2.12 18.55
N ASP A 92 -10.75 2.50 18.75
CA ASP A 92 -11.66 1.88 19.71
C ASP A 92 -12.55 0.78 19.11
N SER A 93 -12.35 0.45 17.83
CA SER A 93 -13.14 -0.58 17.16
C SER A 93 -12.76 -1.96 17.68
N ASN A 94 -13.79 -2.75 18.00
CA ASN A 94 -13.63 -4.13 18.49
C ASN A 94 -13.78 -5.18 17.36
N TYR A 95 -13.65 -4.76 16.11
CA TYR A 95 -13.75 -5.64 14.95
C TYR A 95 -12.61 -5.37 13.96
N GLY A 96 -12.32 -6.36 13.14
CA GLY A 96 -11.35 -6.33 12.05
C GLY A 96 -11.66 -7.39 11.02
N VAL A 97 -10.71 -7.68 10.14
CA VAL A 97 -10.83 -8.81 9.22
C VAL A 97 -10.96 -10.12 10.03
N HIS A 98 -11.99 -10.89 9.73
CA HIS A 98 -12.25 -12.13 10.48
C HIS A 98 -11.12 -13.15 10.22
N PRO A 99 -10.63 -13.88 11.25
CA PRO A 99 -9.51 -14.83 11.09
C PRO A 99 -9.78 -15.97 10.09
N GLU A 100 -11.04 -16.25 9.75
CA GLU A 100 -11.40 -17.25 8.75
C GLU A 100 -11.39 -16.69 7.31
N GLU A 101 -11.27 -15.37 7.15
CA GLU A 101 -11.17 -14.72 5.85
C GLU A 101 -9.74 -14.75 5.36
N MET A 102 -9.48 -15.58 4.37
CA MET A 102 -8.14 -15.75 3.82
C MET A 102 -7.73 -14.54 2.97
N THR A 103 -6.63 -13.90 3.36
CA THR A 103 -6.05 -12.79 2.59
C THR A 103 -5.17 -13.28 1.44
N ILE A 104 -4.94 -12.41 0.44
CA ILE A 104 -3.97 -12.68 -0.63
C ILE A 104 -2.57 -12.97 -0.08
N ALA A 105 -2.17 -12.34 1.04
CA ALA A 105 -0.89 -12.59 1.68
C ALA A 105 -0.79 -14.01 2.22
N GLU A 106 -1.84 -14.53 2.85
CA GLU A 106 -1.90 -15.92 3.34
C GLU A 106 -1.86 -16.92 2.18
N VAL A 107 -2.61 -16.67 1.10
CA VAL A 107 -2.60 -17.51 -0.10
C VAL A 107 -1.19 -17.57 -0.71
N LEU A 108 -0.54 -16.43 -0.87
CA LEU A 108 0.80 -16.36 -1.45
C LEU A 108 1.87 -16.95 -0.52
N LYS A 109 1.73 -16.76 0.78
CA LYS A 109 2.62 -17.39 1.77
C LYS A 109 2.58 -18.92 1.70
N GLN A 110 1.40 -19.53 1.49
CA GLN A 110 1.26 -20.97 1.24
C GLN A 110 1.96 -21.43 -0.05
N LYS A 111 2.24 -20.50 -0.97
CA LYS A 111 3.00 -20.73 -2.20
C LYS A 111 4.50 -20.44 -2.05
N GLY A 112 4.98 -20.16 -0.85
CA GLY A 112 6.38 -19.89 -0.56
C GLY A 112 6.84 -18.44 -0.78
N TYR A 113 5.91 -17.51 -0.97
CA TYR A 113 6.24 -16.08 -1.05
C TYR A 113 6.68 -15.53 0.29
N SER A 114 7.68 -14.64 0.27
CA SER A 114 7.89 -13.69 1.37
C SER A 114 6.89 -12.55 1.23
N THR A 115 6.28 -12.13 2.33
CA THR A 115 5.18 -11.17 2.30
C THR A 115 5.47 -9.97 3.19
N ALA A 116 5.21 -8.76 2.71
CA ALA A 116 5.34 -7.54 3.52
C ALA A 116 4.22 -6.54 3.21
N ILE A 117 3.87 -5.78 4.25
CA ILE A 117 3.06 -4.58 4.13
C ILE A 117 3.81 -3.40 4.74
N PHE A 118 3.90 -2.30 4.00
CA PHE A 118 4.38 -1.02 4.51
C PHE A 118 3.34 0.06 4.25
N GLY A 119 2.83 0.64 5.34
CA GLY A 119 1.80 1.67 5.29
C GLY A 119 0.57 1.40 6.15
N LYS A 120 -0.58 1.91 5.67
CA LYS A 120 -1.88 1.86 6.34
C LYS A 120 -2.52 0.48 6.21
N TRP A 121 -2.83 -0.14 7.36
CA TRP A 121 -3.54 -1.42 7.42
C TRP A 121 -5.06 -1.26 7.28
N HIS A 122 -5.71 -0.66 8.26
CA HIS A 122 -7.13 -0.32 8.35
C HIS A 122 -8.11 -1.51 8.33
N LEU A 123 -7.66 -2.69 8.77
CA LEU A 123 -8.50 -3.89 8.89
C LEU A 123 -8.62 -4.40 10.34
N GLY A 124 -8.52 -3.50 11.31
CA GLY A 124 -8.57 -3.77 12.74
C GLY A 124 -7.24 -3.47 13.41
N SER A 125 -7.32 -2.85 14.61
CA SER A 125 -6.16 -2.37 15.37
C SER A 125 -5.79 -3.26 16.55
N GLN A 126 -6.65 -4.22 16.91
CA GLN A 126 -6.36 -5.17 17.99
C GLN A 126 -5.36 -6.22 17.48
N LYS A 127 -4.60 -6.80 18.40
CA LYS A 127 -3.47 -7.67 18.10
C LYS A 127 -3.81 -8.81 17.13
N GLU A 128 -4.98 -9.43 17.32
CA GLU A 128 -5.48 -10.53 16.48
C GLU A 128 -5.79 -10.14 15.04
N PHE A 129 -6.00 -8.85 14.78
CA PHE A 129 -6.29 -8.32 13.44
C PHE A 129 -5.08 -7.71 12.73
N LEU A 130 -3.92 -7.61 13.40
CA LEU A 130 -2.74 -6.98 12.81
C LEU A 130 -2.19 -7.79 11.61
N PRO A 131 -1.43 -7.16 10.71
CA PRO A 131 -0.95 -7.78 9.47
C PRO A 131 -0.23 -9.11 9.64
N LEU A 132 0.58 -9.27 10.70
CA LEU A 132 1.35 -10.50 10.91
C LEU A 132 0.45 -11.71 11.21
N GLN A 133 -0.76 -11.50 11.73
CA GLN A 133 -1.78 -12.52 11.93
C GLN A 133 -2.56 -12.84 10.65
N ASN A 134 -2.40 -12.00 9.61
CA ASN A 134 -3.13 -12.07 8.35
C ASN A 134 -2.18 -12.31 7.15
N GLY A 135 -1.16 -13.14 7.35
CA GLY A 135 -0.30 -13.66 6.29
C GLY A 135 0.93 -12.84 5.93
N PHE A 136 1.15 -11.68 6.54
CA PHE A 136 2.36 -10.91 6.32
C PHE A 136 3.52 -11.35 7.23
N ASP A 137 4.75 -11.38 6.68
CA ASP A 137 5.98 -11.64 7.44
C ASP A 137 6.57 -10.37 8.04
N GLU A 138 6.40 -9.23 7.35
CA GLU A 138 6.91 -7.92 7.76
C GLU A 138 5.79 -6.87 7.70
N TYR A 139 5.74 -6.02 8.71
CA TYR A 139 4.83 -4.88 8.78
C TYR A 139 5.54 -3.66 9.35
N TYR A 140 5.35 -2.51 8.72
CA TYR A 140 5.68 -1.21 9.29
C TYR A 140 4.63 -0.20 8.85
N GLY A 141 3.99 0.48 9.80
CA GLY A 141 2.99 1.47 9.44
C GLY A 141 1.97 1.77 10.52
N LEU A 142 0.82 2.29 10.07
CA LEU A 142 -0.28 2.71 10.91
C LEU A 142 -1.43 1.67 10.88
N PRO A 143 -2.01 1.31 12.02
CA PRO A 143 -3.05 0.29 12.09
C PRO A 143 -4.41 0.78 11.54
N TYR A 144 -4.62 2.11 11.46
CA TYR A 144 -5.81 2.77 10.95
C TYR A 144 -5.44 4.09 10.27
N SER A 145 -6.42 4.94 10.00
CA SER A 145 -6.20 6.19 9.25
C SER A 145 -5.37 7.22 10.03
N ASN A 146 -4.54 7.96 9.31
CA ASN A 146 -3.59 8.93 9.85
C ASN A 146 -4.26 10.19 10.45
N ASP A 147 -5.54 10.44 10.16
CA ASP A 147 -6.34 11.52 10.75
C ASP A 147 -6.93 11.15 12.11
N MET A 148 -6.96 9.85 12.47
CA MET A 148 -7.46 9.37 13.76
C MET A 148 -6.39 9.52 14.85
N TRP A 149 -6.04 10.76 15.19
CA TRP A 149 -4.98 11.14 16.11
C TRP A 149 -5.33 12.39 16.93
N PRO A 150 -4.59 12.73 18.02
CA PRO A 150 -4.94 13.84 18.90
C PRO A 150 -4.93 15.24 18.24
N PHE A 151 -4.32 15.37 17.07
CA PHE A 151 -4.27 16.64 16.32
C PHE A 151 -5.34 16.74 15.24
N HIS A 152 -6.39 15.91 15.30
CA HIS A 152 -7.55 16.04 14.42
C HIS A 152 -8.24 17.40 14.62
N PRO A 153 -8.66 18.14 13.57
CA PRO A 153 -9.25 19.48 13.71
C PRO A 153 -10.48 19.54 14.61
N GLN A 154 -11.22 18.45 14.75
CA GLN A 154 -12.41 18.34 15.62
C GLN A 154 -12.14 17.54 16.90
N GLN A 155 -10.88 17.43 17.32
CA GLN A 155 -10.52 16.78 18.57
C GLN A 155 -11.09 17.53 19.76
N GLY A 156 -11.70 16.80 20.70
CA GLY A 156 -12.37 17.38 21.87
C GLY A 156 -13.79 17.87 21.62
N GLU A 157 -14.20 18.07 20.36
CA GLU A 157 -15.56 18.49 19.98
C GLU A 157 -16.40 17.31 19.46
N VAL A 158 -15.85 16.58 18.49
CA VAL A 158 -16.52 15.44 17.82
C VAL A 158 -15.79 14.14 18.13
N PHE A 159 -14.47 14.18 18.19
CA PHE A 159 -13.60 13.02 18.37
C PHE A 159 -12.76 13.16 19.63
N ASN A 160 -12.38 12.00 20.21
CA ASN A 160 -11.41 11.86 21.30
C ASN A 160 -10.40 10.77 20.92
N PHE A 161 -9.71 10.98 19.80
CA PHE A 161 -8.73 10.00 19.34
C PHE A 161 -7.55 9.91 20.29
N PRO A 162 -7.08 8.70 20.61
CA PRO A 162 -5.85 8.47 21.35
C PRO A 162 -4.63 8.79 20.49
N ASP A 163 -3.45 8.70 21.09
CA ASP A 163 -2.18 8.75 20.36
C ASP A 163 -2.14 7.68 19.26
N LEU A 164 -1.79 8.08 18.04
CA LEU A 164 -1.71 7.22 16.87
C LEU A 164 -0.43 6.38 16.92
N PRO A 165 -0.51 5.05 17.10
CA PRO A 165 0.66 4.21 17.18
C PRO A 165 1.28 3.95 15.80
N THR A 166 2.59 3.84 15.77
CA THR A 166 3.35 3.31 14.65
C THR A 166 3.90 1.94 15.02
N TYR A 167 3.64 0.96 14.17
CA TYR A 167 4.07 -0.42 14.37
C TYR A 167 5.31 -0.77 13.55
N ASP A 168 6.15 -1.65 14.12
CA ASP A 168 7.13 -2.47 13.40
C ASP A 168 6.90 -3.93 13.82
N GLY A 169 6.44 -4.75 12.90
CA GLY A 169 5.87 -6.06 13.23
C GLY A 169 4.62 -5.93 14.11
N ASN A 170 4.63 -6.58 15.27
CA ASN A 170 3.56 -6.48 16.27
C ASN A 170 3.86 -5.49 17.40
N GLU A 171 5.00 -4.80 17.33
CA GLU A 171 5.46 -3.90 18.40
C GLU A 171 5.16 -2.45 18.04
N ILE A 172 4.67 -1.69 19.02
CA ILE A 172 4.53 -0.24 18.90
C ILE A 172 5.91 0.38 19.14
N ILE A 173 6.43 1.07 18.12
CA ILE A 173 7.75 1.70 18.16
C ILE A 173 7.70 3.21 18.41
N GLY A 174 6.51 3.79 18.41
CA GLY A 174 6.29 5.22 18.67
C GLY A 174 4.84 5.61 18.48
N TYR A 175 4.56 6.86 18.83
CA TYR A 175 3.24 7.45 18.71
C TYR A 175 3.31 8.79 17.97
N ASN A 176 2.25 9.14 17.27
CA ASN A 176 2.11 10.42 16.55
C ASN A 176 3.33 10.75 15.69
N THR A 177 3.80 9.74 14.97
CA THR A 177 4.96 9.86 14.07
C THR A 177 4.80 11.05 13.13
N ASP A 178 5.90 11.74 12.88
CA ASP A 178 5.94 12.83 11.90
C ASP A 178 5.48 12.32 10.53
N GLN A 179 4.27 12.71 10.14
CA GLN A 179 3.62 12.24 8.93
C GLN A 179 4.35 12.66 7.65
N THR A 180 5.20 13.70 7.70
CA THR A 180 6.01 14.10 6.55
C THR A 180 7.03 13.04 6.12
N ARG A 181 7.28 12.05 6.97
CA ARG A 181 8.22 10.96 6.70
C ARG A 181 7.56 9.68 6.20
N LEU A 182 6.24 9.54 6.33
CA LEU A 182 5.56 8.26 6.08
C LEU A 182 5.83 7.72 4.67
N THR A 183 5.64 8.55 3.63
CA THR A 183 5.86 8.13 2.23
C THR A 183 7.31 7.69 2.00
N THR A 184 8.29 8.43 2.53
CA THR A 184 9.72 8.11 2.37
C THR A 184 10.12 6.87 3.15
N ASP A 185 9.60 6.69 4.37
CA ASP A 185 9.90 5.53 5.22
C ASP A 185 9.31 4.24 4.59
N TYR A 186 8.08 4.28 4.12
CA TYR A 186 7.45 3.14 3.42
C TYR A 186 8.20 2.77 2.14
N THR A 187 8.61 3.76 1.36
CA THR A 187 9.39 3.56 0.13
C THR A 187 10.74 2.90 0.44
N THR A 188 11.44 3.41 1.44
CA THR A 188 12.75 2.88 1.85
C THR A 188 12.64 1.42 2.31
N ARG A 189 11.64 1.11 3.14
CA ARG A 189 11.40 -0.26 3.60
C ARG A 189 11.01 -1.19 2.45
N SER A 190 10.19 -0.72 1.52
CA SER A 190 9.80 -1.46 0.32
C SER A 190 11.00 -1.81 -0.56
N VAL A 191 11.87 -0.86 -0.84
CA VAL A 191 13.10 -1.08 -1.60
C VAL A 191 14.02 -2.07 -0.89
N ASN A 192 14.17 -1.97 0.43
CA ASN A 192 14.99 -2.89 1.22
C ASN A 192 14.39 -4.30 1.24
N PHE A 193 13.07 -4.44 1.32
CA PHE A 193 12.39 -5.73 1.24
C PHE A 193 12.60 -6.42 -0.12
N ILE A 194 12.47 -5.67 -1.23
CA ILE A 194 12.75 -6.16 -2.58
C ILE A 194 14.20 -6.65 -2.68
N LYS A 195 15.17 -5.87 -2.22
CA LYS A 195 16.60 -6.24 -2.21
C LYS A 195 16.87 -7.51 -1.40
N LYS A 196 16.27 -7.62 -0.22
CA LYS A 196 16.40 -8.78 0.69
C LYS A 196 15.86 -10.06 0.06
N ASN A 197 14.79 -9.95 -0.72
CA ASN A 197 14.05 -11.08 -1.27
C ASN A 197 14.30 -11.34 -2.77
N LYS A 198 15.32 -10.72 -3.38
CA LYS A 198 15.59 -10.79 -4.82
C LYS A 198 15.74 -12.20 -5.42
N ASN A 199 16.02 -13.22 -4.59
CA ASN A 199 16.28 -14.59 -5.03
C ASN A 199 15.11 -15.55 -4.73
N LYS A 200 13.96 -15.05 -4.31
CA LYS A 200 12.76 -15.83 -3.99
C LYS A 200 11.51 -15.02 -4.29
N PRO A 201 10.36 -15.67 -4.55
CA PRO A 201 9.15 -14.94 -4.83
C PRO A 201 8.73 -14.07 -3.62
N PHE A 202 8.21 -12.88 -3.90
CA PHE A 202 7.72 -11.99 -2.87
C PHE A 202 6.41 -11.31 -3.26
N PHE A 203 5.63 -10.97 -2.24
CA PHE A 203 4.48 -10.09 -2.30
C PHE A 203 4.72 -8.89 -1.40
N LEU A 204 4.72 -7.73 -2.00
CA LEU A 204 4.83 -6.44 -1.32
C LEU A 204 3.49 -5.69 -1.46
N TYR A 205 2.86 -5.36 -0.35
CA TYR A 205 1.73 -4.44 -0.29
C TYR A 205 2.21 -3.10 0.24
N LEU A 206 2.44 -2.14 -0.67
CA LEU A 206 2.80 -0.76 -0.35
C LEU A 206 1.51 0.05 -0.24
N ALA A 207 1.07 0.27 1.00
CA ALA A 207 -0.22 0.89 1.32
C ALA A 207 -0.02 2.33 1.82
N HIS A 208 0.19 3.27 0.90
CA HIS A 208 0.38 4.67 1.26
C HIS A 208 -0.81 5.22 2.05
N ASN A 209 -0.52 6.08 3.04
CA ASN A 209 -1.53 6.87 3.74
C ASN A 209 -1.95 8.10 2.94
N MET A 210 -1.05 8.58 2.07
CA MET A 210 -1.25 9.75 1.25
C MET A 210 -1.95 9.38 -0.06
N PRO A 211 -2.73 10.32 -0.61
CA PRO A 211 -2.99 11.71 -0.18
C PRO A 211 -4.21 11.89 0.74
N HIS A 212 -4.56 10.91 1.60
CA HIS A 212 -5.59 11.13 2.61
C HIS A 212 -5.19 12.25 3.58
N VAL A 213 -6.14 13.08 3.96
CA VAL A 213 -5.92 14.16 4.94
C VAL A 213 -5.64 13.61 6.36
N PRO A 214 -4.83 14.33 7.19
CA PRO A 214 -4.09 15.54 6.86
C PRO A 214 -2.95 15.26 5.89
N LEU A 215 -2.81 16.12 4.90
CA LEU A 215 -1.73 16.00 3.92
C LEU A 215 -0.38 16.29 4.58
N ALA A 216 0.59 15.44 4.31
CA ALA A 216 1.96 15.63 4.76
C ALA A 216 2.94 15.19 3.68
N VAL A 217 4.00 15.94 3.49
CA VAL A 217 5.01 15.72 2.44
C VAL A 217 6.39 16.04 2.99
N SER A 218 7.41 15.34 2.52
CA SER A 218 8.79 15.62 2.90
C SER A 218 9.27 16.96 2.34
N ASP A 219 10.30 17.54 2.98
CA ASP A 219 10.92 18.79 2.54
C ASP A 219 11.44 18.74 1.09
N LYS A 220 11.74 17.54 0.59
CA LYS A 220 12.15 17.32 -0.79
C LYS A 220 11.10 17.76 -1.81
N PHE A 221 9.82 17.59 -1.49
CA PHE A 221 8.72 17.88 -2.41
C PHE A 221 7.89 19.10 -2.02
N LYS A 222 8.02 19.58 -0.80
CA LYS A 222 7.26 20.71 -0.28
C LYS A 222 7.44 21.96 -1.13
N GLY A 223 6.32 22.54 -1.59
CA GLY A 223 6.30 23.75 -2.41
C GLY A 223 6.82 23.54 -3.84
N LYS A 224 6.77 22.33 -4.39
CA LYS A 224 7.24 22.02 -5.74
C LYS A 224 6.17 22.07 -6.81
N SER A 225 4.89 21.91 -6.44
CA SER A 225 3.78 21.92 -7.38
C SER A 225 3.05 23.27 -7.41
N GLU A 226 2.36 23.56 -8.50
CA GLU A 226 1.44 24.70 -8.62
C GLU A 226 0.09 24.41 -7.95
N GLN A 227 -0.23 23.12 -7.67
CA GLN A 227 -1.45 22.66 -6.98
C GLN A 227 -1.34 22.79 -5.45
N GLY A 228 -0.23 23.27 -4.92
CA GLY A 228 0.00 23.36 -3.49
C GLY A 228 0.27 21.97 -2.85
N LEU A 229 -0.10 21.81 -1.58
CA LEU A 229 0.29 20.64 -0.81
C LEU A 229 -0.21 19.31 -1.41
N TYR A 230 -1.40 19.28 -2.02
CA TYR A 230 -1.92 18.07 -2.67
C TYR A 230 -1.02 17.61 -3.83
N GLY A 231 -0.66 18.54 -4.71
CA GLY A 231 0.25 18.24 -5.82
C GLY A 231 1.65 17.85 -5.35
N ASP A 232 2.17 18.49 -4.31
CA ASP A 232 3.46 18.11 -3.71
C ASP A 232 3.45 16.66 -3.22
N VAL A 233 2.37 16.23 -2.55
CA VAL A 233 2.15 14.86 -2.08
C VAL A 233 2.07 13.89 -3.26
N MET A 234 1.34 14.23 -4.33
CA MET A 234 1.24 13.39 -5.52
C MET A 234 2.58 13.22 -6.23
N MET A 235 3.41 14.27 -6.26
CA MET A 235 4.78 14.18 -6.79
C MET A 235 5.68 13.28 -5.92
N GLU A 236 5.51 13.28 -4.59
CA GLU A 236 6.24 12.37 -3.71
C GLU A 236 5.79 10.92 -3.87
N ILE A 237 4.50 10.67 -4.06
CA ILE A 237 3.97 9.33 -4.39
C ILE A 237 4.54 8.84 -5.72
N ASP A 238 4.56 9.69 -6.74
CA ASP A 238 5.17 9.36 -8.04
C ASP A 238 6.65 9.00 -7.91
N TRP A 239 7.41 9.77 -7.11
CA TRP A 239 8.79 9.44 -6.79
C TRP A 239 8.90 8.07 -6.11
N SER A 240 8.02 7.76 -5.16
CA SER A 240 7.99 6.45 -4.49
C SER A 240 7.82 5.30 -5.48
N VAL A 241 6.88 5.44 -6.42
CA VAL A 241 6.67 4.47 -7.51
C VAL A 241 7.94 4.35 -8.37
N GLY A 242 8.58 5.47 -8.68
CA GLY A 242 9.85 5.50 -9.41
C GLY A 242 10.98 4.75 -8.71
N GLU A 243 11.11 4.86 -7.38
CA GLU A 243 12.12 4.13 -6.58
C GLU A 243 11.85 2.61 -6.57
N ILE A 244 10.58 2.18 -6.56
CA ILE A 244 10.22 0.76 -6.69
C ILE A 244 10.67 0.23 -8.05
N PHE A 245 10.30 0.87 -9.16
CA PHE A 245 10.71 0.45 -10.50
C PHE A 245 12.24 0.50 -10.68
N LYS A 246 12.91 1.49 -10.12
CA LYS A 246 14.36 1.57 -10.12
C LYS A 246 14.99 0.36 -9.42
N ALA A 247 14.50 -0.01 -8.24
CA ALA A 247 15.00 -1.17 -7.50
C ALA A 247 14.79 -2.46 -8.29
N LEU A 248 13.62 -2.64 -8.91
CA LEU A 248 13.33 -3.83 -9.74
C LEU A 248 14.29 -3.91 -10.93
N ARG A 249 14.54 -2.81 -11.66
CA ARG A 249 15.49 -2.77 -12.78
C ARG A 249 16.92 -3.07 -12.35
N GLU A 250 17.41 -2.41 -11.30
CA GLU A 250 18.77 -2.58 -10.81
C GLU A 250 19.07 -4.02 -10.34
N LEU A 251 18.03 -4.75 -9.96
CA LEU A 251 18.11 -6.14 -9.51
C LEU A 251 17.77 -7.16 -10.61
N GLY A 252 17.42 -6.72 -11.82
CA GLY A 252 17.01 -7.60 -12.93
C GLY A 252 15.68 -8.32 -12.67
N LEU A 253 14.77 -7.73 -11.91
CA LEU A 253 13.48 -8.31 -11.52
C LEU A 253 12.30 -7.76 -12.30
N GLU A 254 12.49 -6.72 -13.13
CA GLU A 254 11.40 -5.99 -13.78
C GLU A 254 10.54 -6.91 -14.64
N ASP A 255 11.15 -7.78 -15.46
CA ASP A 255 10.43 -8.69 -16.35
C ASP A 255 9.70 -9.84 -15.61
N ASN A 256 10.02 -10.08 -14.35
CA ASN A 256 9.39 -11.11 -13.51
C ASN A 256 8.63 -10.52 -12.30
N THR A 257 8.13 -9.29 -12.43
CA THR A 257 7.37 -8.63 -11.35
C THR A 257 6.10 -8.00 -11.90
N LEU A 258 4.95 -8.44 -11.38
CA LEU A 258 3.68 -7.77 -11.60
C LEU A 258 3.56 -6.59 -10.63
N VAL A 259 3.54 -5.37 -11.16
CA VAL A 259 3.30 -4.15 -10.38
C VAL A 259 1.88 -3.67 -10.64
N ILE A 260 1.10 -3.53 -9.58
CA ILE A 260 -0.29 -3.03 -9.61
C ILE A 260 -0.34 -1.73 -8.83
N LEU A 261 -0.88 -0.67 -9.43
CA LEU A 261 -1.20 0.59 -8.77
C LEU A 261 -2.72 0.78 -8.75
N THR A 262 -3.27 1.06 -7.57
CA THR A 262 -4.68 1.34 -7.37
C THR A 262 -4.90 2.35 -6.25
N SER A 263 -6.12 2.84 -6.09
CA SER A 263 -6.58 3.56 -4.91
C SER A 263 -7.63 2.73 -4.17
N ASP A 264 -7.71 2.89 -2.86
CA ASP A 264 -8.72 2.20 -2.06
C ASP A 264 -10.14 2.72 -2.33
N ASN A 265 -10.28 4.01 -2.62
CA ASN A 265 -11.53 4.65 -3.05
C ASN A 265 -11.21 5.90 -3.89
N GLY A 266 -12.24 6.62 -4.30
CA GLY A 266 -12.12 7.92 -4.95
C GLY A 266 -11.77 9.04 -3.96
N PRO A 267 -11.66 10.29 -4.45
CA PRO A 267 -11.22 11.42 -3.64
C PRO A 267 -12.29 11.83 -2.62
N TRP A 268 -11.85 12.24 -1.43
CA TRP A 268 -12.73 12.84 -0.44
C TRP A 268 -12.84 14.34 -0.69
N THR A 269 -13.83 14.75 -1.48
CA THR A 269 -13.92 16.09 -2.07
C THR A 269 -14.24 17.23 -1.10
N ASN A 270 -14.55 16.94 0.17
CA ASN A 270 -14.94 17.94 1.17
C ASN A 270 -13.79 18.84 1.65
N TYR A 271 -12.55 18.55 1.28
CA TYR A 271 -11.36 19.24 1.78
C TYR A 271 -10.78 20.30 0.81
N GLY A 272 -11.54 20.71 -0.21
CA GLY A 272 -11.14 21.79 -1.11
C GLY A 272 -9.78 21.52 -1.77
N ASN A 273 -8.81 22.40 -1.56
CA ASN A 273 -7.46 22.27 -2.15
C ASN A 273 -6.64 21.07 -1.62
N HIS A 274 -7.12 20.40 -0.58
CA HIS A 274 -6.50 19.19 -0.04
C HIS A 274 -7.20 17.91 -0.52
N ALA A 275 -8.12 18.03 -1.45
CA ALA A 275 -8.84 16.92 -2.05
C ALA A 275 -8.38 16.66 -3.48
N GLY A 276 -8.46 15.39 -3.88
CA GLY A 276 -8.26 14.97 -5.25
C GLY A 276 -9.45 15.24 -6.17
N SER A 277 -9.37 14.74 -7.39
CA SER A 277 -10.35 14.92 -8.45
C SER A 277 -10.87 13.58 -8.97
N ALA A 278 -12.18 13.42 -8.96
CA ALA A 278 -12.83 12.27 -9.60
C ALA A 278 -12.71 12.30 -11.14
N GLY A 279 -12.20 13.39 -11.74
CA GLY A 279 -12.11 13.56 -13.18
C GLY A 279 -13.49 13.48 -13.84
N GLY A 280 -13.65 12.60 -14.82
CA GLY A 280 -14.93 12.35 -15.49
C GLY A 280 -15.84 11.33 -14.78
N LEU A 281 -15.42 10.75 -13.65
CA LEU A 281 -16.22 9.81 -12.86
C LEU A 281 -17.07 10.55 -11.81
N ARG A 282 -18.12 9.86 -11.31
CA ARG A 282 -19.04 10.39 -10.28
C ARG A 282 -19.11 9.45 -9.09
#